data_face24733c85549f3c75c4175e5bb30c
#
_entry.id   face24733c85549f3c75c4175e5bb30c
#
_cell.length_a   1.000
_cell.length_b   1.000
_cell.length_c   1.000
_cell.angle_alpha   90.00
_cell.angle_beta   90.00
_cell.angle_gamma   90.00
#
_symmetry.space_group_name_H-M   'P 1'
#
loop_
_entity.id
_entity.type
_entity.pdbx_description
1 polymer ?
#
loop_
_entity_poly.entity_id
_entity_poly.type
_entity_poly.pdbx_seq_one_letter_code
_entity_poly.pdbx_strand_id
1 'polypeptide(L)'
;CWLFTLLVIAAFTDMVAGTFVGKGVDGMTAETSYANSAAASISMLFIVVAVVFGLIQKHVGKMNEVVKAVVAIALLVAMFAVGMALPICTTKSAWIYIVMAYLFLASVMPMWLLMQPRDYMTTFMLLGMIIGAVVGVLVAHPAMQLNAFNGFSVNGSSLFPTLFVTIACGAVSGFHSLVSSGTSSKTISNEKDMPMVGYGAMVVESLLGIVSLVVVGAVAVNGTKPDGTPFAIFSSGVAGFLEKLGLPVQVATVFMTMCVSALALTSLDSVARIGRMSFQELFYGDTTDPAKMSPLQRVLTNKYFATVITLFFGYLLTLGGYNNVWPLFGSGSHWQSS
;
A
#
# COMPACT_ATOMS: atom_id res chain seq x y z
N CYS A 1 -19.52 -3.10 4.03
CA CYS A 1 -18.33 -2.23 4.01
C CYS A 1 -17.33 -2.58 5.12
N TRP A 2 -17.71 -2.59 6.41
CA TRP A 2 -16.78 -2.77 7.52
C TRP A 2 -15.99 -4.10 7.44
N LEU A 3 -16.66 -5.24 7.24
CA LEU A 3 -15.99 -6.54 7.12
C LEU A 3 -14.95 -6.57 6.00
N PHE A 4 -15.27 -5.95 4.88
CA PHE A 4 -14.33 -5.83 3.77
C PHE A 4 -13.07 -5.03 4.15
N THR A 5 -13.23 -3.92 4.87
CA THR A 5 -12.07 -3.14 5.34
C THR A 5 -11.18 -3.92 6.29
N LEU A 6 -11.73 -4.84 7.10
CA LEU A 6 -10.95 -5.74 7.96
C LEU A 6 -10.06 -6.69 7.14
N LEU A 7 -10.61 -7.26 6.05
CA LEU A 7 -9.84 -8.12 5.15
C LEU A 7 -8.69 -7.36 4.48
N VAL A 8 -8.94 -6.12 4.06
CA VAL A 8 -7.90 -5.26 3.47
C VAL A 8 -6.81 -4.95 4.49
N ILE A 9 -7.18 -4.55 5.71
CA ILE A 9 -6.21 -4.29 6.80
C ILE A 9 -5.35 -5.53 7.03
N ALA A 10 -5.97 -6.71 7.13
CA ALA A 10 -5.26 -7.96 7.38
C ALA A 10 -4.28 -8.31 6.25
N ALA A 11 -4.74 -8.30 5.00
CA ALA A 11 -3.92 -8.68 3.85
C ALA A 11 -2.74 -7.72 3.64
N PHE A 12 -2.98 -6.42 3.65
CA PHE A 12 -1.93 -5.44 3.41
C PHE A 12 -0.96 -5.32 4.60
N THR A 13 -1.43 -5.46 5.83
CA THR A 13 -0.53 -5.48 7.01
C THR A 13 0.41 -6.68 6.95
N ASP A 14 -0.08 -7.87 6.59
CA ASP A 14 0.75 -9.06 6.46
C ASP A 14 1.78 -8.92 5.32
N MET A 15 1.36 -8.36 4.17
CA MET A 15 2.27 -8.08 3.06
C MET A 15 3.36 -7.07 3.44
N VAL A 16 3.00 -5.94 4.04
CA VAL A 16 3.97 -4.91 4.47
C VAL A 16 4.91 -5.46 5.51
N ALA A 17 4.39 -6.14 6.54
CA ALA A 17 5.23 -6.78 7.53
C ALA A 17 6.17 -7.81 6.92
N GLY A 18 5.71 -8.58 5.91
CA GLY A 18 6.53 -9.54 5.17
C GLY A 18 7.67 -8.91 4.37
N THR A 19 7.47 -7.71 3.82
CA THR A 19 8.53 -6.98 3.09
C THR A 19 9.56 -6.30 4.00
N PHE A 20 9.25 -6.13 5.29
CA PHE A 20 10.13 -5.47 6.26
C PHE A 20 10.95 -6.45 7.11
N VAL A 21 10.74 -7.74 6.95
CA VAL A 21 11.41 -8.75 7.75
C VAL A 21 12.92 -8.77 7.50
N GLY A 22 13.69 -8.52 8.54
CA GLY A 22 15.15 -8.63 8.54
C GLY A 22 15.69 -9.84 9.32
N LYS A 23 14.88 -10.49 10.18
CA LYS A 23 15.29 -11.64 11.01
C LYS A 23 14.18 -12.69 11.12
N GLY A 24 14.59 -13.95 11.31
CA GLY A 24 13.66 -15.05 11.65
C GLY A 24 13.00 -15.71 10.45
N VAL A 25 13.59 -15.60 9.26
CA VAL A 25 13.20 -16.36 8.07
C VAL A 25 14.39 -17.23 7.64
N ASP A 26 14.19 -18.53 7.61
CA ASP A 26 15.20 -19.48 7.17
C ASP A 26 15.51 -19.29 5.68
N GLY A 27 16.80 -19.30 5.33
CA GLY A 27 17.25 -19.13 3.94
C GLY A 27 17.36 -17.67 3.44
N MET A 28 17.13 -16.66 4.30
CA MET A 28 17.30 -15.25 3.92
C MET A 28 18.79 -14.90 3.78
N THR A 29 19.16 -14.32 2.64
CA THR A 29 20.52 -13.81 2.44
C THR A 29 20.77 -12.52 3.23
N ALA A 30 22.03 -12.23 3.56
CA ALA A 30 22.39 -11.01 4.29
C ALA A 30 22.00 -9.74 3.48
N GLU A 31 22.11 -9.79 2.17
CA GLU A 31 21.71 -8.70 1.27
C GLU A 31 20.20 -8.43 1.31
N THR A 32 19.39 -9.48 1.24
CA THR A 32 17.93 -9.37 1.34
C THR A 32 17.51 -8.86 2.71
N SER A 33 18.14 -9.36 3.78
CA SER A 33 17.90 -8.90 5.16
C SER A 33 18.20 -7.39 5.30
N TYR A 34 19.33 -6.94 4.75
CA TYR A 34 19.69 -5.53 4.76
C TYR A 34 18.70 -4.69 3.95
N ALA A 35 18.36 -5.12 2.72
CA ALA A 35 17.44 -4.38 1.85
C ALA A 35 16.06 -4.20 2.49
N ASN A 36 15.52 -5.27 3.08
CA ASN A 36 14.23 -5.22 3.78
C ASN A 36 14.29 -4.31 5.02
N SER A 37 15.36 -4.42 5.80
CA SER A 37 15.55 -3.61 7.01
C SER A 37 15.76 -2.13 6.70
N ALA A 38 16.50 -1.81 5.63
CA ALA A 38 16.67 -0.45 5.15
C ALA A 38 15.35 0.11 4.62
N ALA A 39 14.60 -0.64 3.80
CA ALA A 39 13.28 -0.23 3.30
C ALA A 39 12.29 0.01 4.45
N ALA A 40 12.34 -0.82 5.50
CA ALA A 40 11.52 -0.65 6.68
C ALA A 40 11.87 0.64 7.45
N SER A 41 13.16 0.92 7.66
CA SER A 41 13.63 2.16 8.30
C SER A 41 13.21 3.38 7.51
N ILE A 42 13.38 3.37 6.20
CA ILE A 42 12.99 4.45 5.30
C ILE A 42 11.47 4.67 5.39
N SER A 43 10.68 3.60 5.36
CA SER A 43 9.21 3.70 5.43
C SER A 43 8.72 4.27 6.77
N MET A 44 9.38 3.95 7.88
CA MET A 44 9.06 4.56 9.18
C MET A 44 9.49 6.02 9.26
N LEU A 45 10.69 6.35 8.75
CA LEU A 45 11.15 7.74 8.63
C LEU A 45 10.23 8.56 7.73
N PHE A 46 9.68 7.95 6.67
CA PHE A 46 8.75 8.60 5.75
C PHE A 46 7.52 9.16 6.47
N ILE A 47 7.00 8.44 7.47
CA ILE A 47 5.87 8.90 8.27
C ILE A 47 6.24 10.18 9.03
N VAL A 48 7.41 10.19 9.67
CA VAL A 48 7.90 11.35 10.43
C VAL A 48 8.15 12.54 9.50
N VAL A 49 8.81 12.30 8.37
CA VAL A 49 9.12 13.33 7.37
C VAL A 49 7.83 13.91 6.77
N ALA A 50 6.81 13.08 6.52
CA ALA A 50 5.52 13.54 6.03
C ALA A 50 4.82 14.49 7.03
N VAL A 51 4.87 14.17 8.32
CA VAL A 51 4.33 15.04 9.38
C VAL A 51 5.10 16.37 9.44
N VAL A 52 6.44 16.31 9.39
CA VAL A 52 7.29 17.52 9.35
C VAL A 52 6.98 18.38 8.13
N PHE A 53 6.86 17.75 6.96
CA PHE A 53 6.49 18.46 5.73
C PHE A 53 5.09 19.10 5.81
N GLY A 54 4.11 18.41 6.41
CA GLY A 54 2.78 18.97 6.68
C GLY A 54 2.81 20.18 7.61
N LEU A 55 3.64 20.13 8.64
CA LEU A 55 3.84 21.28 9.56
C LEU A 55 4.51 22.45 8.83
N ILE A 56 5.52 22.21 8.00
CA ILE A 56 6.18 23.23 7.16
C ILE A 56 5.16 23.90 6.25
N GLN A 57 4.33 23.12 5.54
CA GLN A 57 3.28 23.66 4.66
C GLN A 57 2.30 24.57 5.41
N LYS A 58 1.94 24.20 6.63
CA LYS A 58 1.02 24.99 7.46
C LYS A 58 1.62 26.30 7.95
N HIS A 59 2.92 26.32 8.32
CA HIS A 59 3.56 27.48 8.92
C HIS A 59 4.11 28.47 7.89
N VAL A 60 4.59 27.98 6.74
CA VAL A 60 5.19 28.84 5.70
C VAL A 60 4.13 29.50 4.81
N GLY A 61 2.85 29.09 4.91
CA GLY A 61 1.76 29.66 4.14
C GLY A 61 1.81 29.26 2.64
N LYS A 62 1.54 30.21 1.73
CA LYS A 62 1.53 29.92 0.28
C LYS A 62 2.94 29.75 -0.28
N MET A 63 3.46 28.53 -0.22
CA MET A 63 4.69 28.17 -0.95
C MET A 63 4.40 28.07 -2.45
N ASN A 64 5.35 28.50 -3.27
CA ASN A 64 5.31 28.23 -4.72
C ASN A 64 5.37 26.71 -4.94
N GLU A 65 4.59 26.17 -5.87
CA GLU A 65 4.52 24.72 -6.14
C GLU A 65 5.87 24.11 -6.50
N VAL A 66 6.74 24.88 -7.18
CA VAL A 66 8.11 24.44 -7.50
C VAL A 66 8.95 24.28 -6.22
N VAL A 67 8.89 25.24 -5.32
CA VAL A 67 9.64 25.19 -4.03
C VAL A 67 9.14 24.02 -3.19
N LYS A 68 7.84 23.80 -3.16
CA LYS A 68 7.19 22.68 -2.47
C LYS A 68 7.69 21.32 -3.01
N ALA A 69 7.75 21.17 -4.34
CA ALA A 69 8.27 19.97 -4.98
C ALA A 69 9.77 19.75 -4.67
N VAL A 70 10.59 20.79 -4.76
CA VAL A 70 12.02 20.70 -4.44
C VAL A 70 12.26 20.30 -2.99
N VAL A 71 11.52 20.88 -2.04
CA VAL A 71 11.62 20.53 -0.61
C VAL A 71 11.18 19.09 -0.39
N ALA A 72 10.09 18.64 -1.02
CA ALA A 72 9.63 17.26 -0.91
C ALA A 72 10.67 16.26 -1.43
N ILE A 73 11.27 16.52 -2.61
CA ILE A 73 12.30 15.66 -3.20
C ILE A 73 13.56 15.67 -2.32
N ALA A 74 14.00 16.82 -1.83
CA ALA A 74 15.15 16.92 -0.94
C ALA A 74 14.96 16.11 0.35
N LEU A 75 13.77 16.18 0.95
CA LEU A 75 13.41 15.40 2.12
C LEU A 75 13.37 13.90 1.82
N LEU A 76 12.86 13.49 0.64
CA LEU A 76 12.85 12.08 0.22
C LEU A 76 14.29 11.55 0.06
N VAL A 77 15.19 12.29 -0.58
CA VAL A 77 16.59 11.90 -0.75
C VAL A 77 17.31 11.81 0.60
N ALA A 78 17.12 12.79 1.48
CA ALA A 78 17.70 12.78 2.81
C ALA A 78 17.20 11.58 3.64
N MET A 79 15.90 11.32 3.62
CA MET A 79 15.28 10.18 4.28
C MET A 79 15.83 8.85 3.75
N PHE A 80 15.99 8.71 2.43
CA PHE A 80 16.56 7.53 1.80
C PHE A 80 18.01 7.28 2.27
N ALA A 81 18.83 8.32 2.27
CA ALA A 81 20.21 8.23 2.73
C ALA A 81 20.32 7.84 4.22
N VAL A 82 19.51 8.45 5.09
CA VAL A 82 19.47 8.13 6.53
C VAL A 82 18.98 6.71 6.78
N GLY A 83 17.93 6.28 6.08
CA GLY A 83 17.37 4.93 6.27
C GLY A 83 18.30 3.83 5.77
N MET A 84 19.07 4.08 4.71
CA MET A 84 20.14 3.19 4.26
C MET A 84 21.27 3.07 5.31
N ALA A 85 21.59 4.15 6.03
CA ALA A 85 22.62 4.16 7.06
C ALA A 85 22.19 3.48 8.36
N LEU A 86 20.87 3.45 8.66
CA LEU A 86 20.31 2.95 9.91
C LEU A 86 19.24 1.87 9.68
N PRO A 87 19.60 0.67 9.18
CA PRO A 87 18.64 -0.41 8.94
C PRO A 87 18.08 -0.99 10.25
N ILE A 88 16.76 -1.07 10.38
CA ILE A 88 16.08 -1.67 11.55
C ILE A 88 15.76 -3.13 11.25
N CYS A 89 16.60 -4.04 11.78
CA CYS A 89 16.41 -5.47 11.64
C CYS A 89 15.48 -6.01 12.72
N THR A 90 14.26 -6.45 12.35
CA THR A 90 13.35 -7.05 13.31
C THR A 90 12.51 -8.18 12.69
N THR A 91 11.71 -8.87 13.50
CA THR A 91 10.89 -10.02 13.08
C THR A 91 9.57 -9.56 12.47
N LYS A 92 8.91 -10.45 11.70
CA LYS A 92 7.60 -10.20 11.11
C LYS A 92 6.55 -9.82 12.16
N SER A 93 6.51 -10.53 13.28
CA SER A 93 5.53 -10.27 14.35
C SER A 93 5.70 -8.86 14.94
N ALA A 94 6.94 -8.42 15.17
CA ALA A 94 7.20 -7.08 15.66
C ALA A 94 6.75 -6.00 14.65
N TRP A 95 6.96 -6.24 13.35
CA TRP A 95 6.48 -5.33 12.32
C TRP A 95 4.96 -5.25 12.26
N ILE A 96 4.24 -6.35 12.46
CA ILE A 96 2.76 -6.34 12.54
C ILE A 96 2.31 -5.41 13.68
N TYR A 97 2.91 -5.51 14.87
CA TYR A 97 2.55 -4.62 15.99
C TYR A 97 2.89 -3.15 15.72
N ILE A 98 4.06 -2.87 15.12
CA ILE A 98 4.46 -1.50 14.77
C ILE A 98 3.49 -0.91 13.75
N VAL A 99 3.14 -1.65 12.70
CA VAL A 99 2.18 -1.20 11.68
C VAL A 99 0.79 -1.00 12.28
N MET A 100 0.32 -1.89 13.16
CA MET A 100 -0.98 -1.71 13.83
C MET A 100 -1.01 -0.47 14.74
N ALA A 101 0.07 -0.21 15.49
CA ALA A 101 0.21 1.00 16.30
C ALA A 101 0.21 2.25 15.40
N TYR A 102 0.92 2.20 14.28
CA TYR A 102 0.92 3.27 13.30
C TYR A 102 -0.48 3.51 12.72
N LEU A 103 -1.23 2.47 12.34
CA LEU A 103 -2.59 2.58 11.79
C LEU A 103 -3.55 3.21 12.80
N PHE A 104 -3.37 2.92 14.08
CA PHE A 104 -4.15 3.60 15.13
C PHE A 104 -3.91 5.12 15.09
N LEU A 105 -2.64 5.55 15.05
CA LEU A 105 -2.29 6.96 14.96
C LEU A 105 -2.83 7.60 13.67
N ALA A 106 -2.63 6.94 12.53
CA ALA A 106 -3.07 7.43 11.22
C ALA A 106 -4.61 7.58 11.13
N SER A 107 -5.35 6.64 11.72
CA SER A 107 -6.82 6.71 11.76
C SER A 107 -7.35 7.87 12.61
N VAL A 108 -6.66 8.22 13.70
CA VAL A 108 -7.10 9.27 14.65
C VAL A 108 -6.64 10.67 14.24
N MET A 109 -5.46 10.78 13.60
CA MET A 109 -4.87 12.06 13.20
C MET A 109 -5.68 12.77 12.10
N PRO A 110 -5.67 14.12 12.06
CA PRO A 110 -6.32 14.87 11.00
C PRO A 110 -5.63 14.66 9.63
N MET A 111 -6.40 14.69 8.55
CA MET A 111 -5.93 14.40 7.18
C MET A 111 -4.81 15.35 6.73
N TRP A 112 -4.91 16.63 7.08
CA TRP A 112 -3.94 17.65 6.66
C TRP A 112 -2.54 17.45 7.26
N LEU A 113 -2.43 16.74 8.39
CA LEU A 113 -1.16 16.57 9.08
C LEU A 113 -0.34 15.39 8.55
N LEU A 114 -0.99 14.28 8.22
CA LEU A 114 -0.32 13.05 7.82
C LEU A 114 -0.64 12.66 6.38
N MET A 115 -1.91 12.50 6.03
CA MET A 115 -2.30 11.91 4.74
C MET A 115 -1.95 12.82 3.55
N GLN A 116 -2.39 14.06 3.55
CA GLN A 116 -2.17 14.97 2.42
C GLN A 116 -0.68 15.21 2.09
N PRO A 117 0.19 15.54 3.08
CA PRO A 117 1.62 15.71 2.81
C PRO A 117 2.29 14.42 2.35
N ARG A 118 1.89 13.29 2.94
CA ARG A 118 2.42 11.98 2.58
C ARG A 118 2.03 11.57 1.18
N ASP A 119 0.77 11.72 0.80
CA ASP A 119 0.28 11.38 -0.53
C ASP A 119 0.97 12.24 -1.61
N TYR A 120 1.21 13.52 -1.33
CA TYR A 120 1.98 14.39 -2.20
C TYR A 120 3.41 13.87 -2.43
N MET A 121 4.11 13.48 -1.36
CA MET A 121 5.46 12.92 -1.46
C MET A 121 5.45 11.53 -2.11
N THR A 122 4.46 10.69 -1.83
CA THR A 122 4.30 9.37 -2.43
C THR A 122 4.12 9.45 -3.96
N THR A 123 3.53 10.53 -4.48
CA THR A 123 3.40 10.73 -5.92
C THR A 123 4.77 10.74 -6.63
N PHE A 124 5.78 11.38 -6.06
CA PHE A 124 7.15 11.37 -6.63
C PHE A 124 7.77 9.98 -6.58
N MET A 125 7.54 9.25 -5.50
CA MET A 125 8.00 7.85 -5.36
C MET A 125 7.34 6.95 -6.39
N LEU A 126 6.01 7.07 -6.55
CA LEU A 126 5.23 6.30 -7.53
C LEU A 126 5.71 6.57 -8.96
N LEU A 127 5.88 7.84 -9.33
CA LEU A 127 6.38 8.21 -10.66
C LEU A 127 7.79 7.66 -10.89
N GLY A 128 8.68 7.80 -9.90
CA GLY A 128 10.03 7.24 -9.97
C GLY A 128 10.03 5.72 -10.14
N MET A 129 9.15 5.02 -9.42
CA MET A 129 8.98 3.57 -9.52
C MET A 129 8.47 3.15 -10.90
N ILE A 130 7.44 3.80 -11.44
CA ILE A 130 6.86 3.47 -12.74
C ILE A 130 7.87 3.75 -13.86
N ILE A 131 8.51 4.92 -13.85
CA ILE A 131 9.53 5.29 -14.84
C ILE A 131 10.70 4.30 -14.77
N GLY A 132 11.20 4.01 -13.58
CA GLY A 132 12.28 3.03 -13.38
C GLY A 132 11.90 1.64 -13.88
N ALA A 133 10.68 1.18 -13.60
CA ALA A 133 10.22 -0.13 -14.03
C ALA A 133 10.03 -0.18 -15.57
N VAL A 134 9.42 0.84 -16.18
CA VAL A 134 9.23 0.90 -17.65
C VAL A 134 10.58 0.97 -18.37
N VAL A 135 11.48 1.85 -17.93
CA VAL A 135 12.83 1.98 -18.53
C VAL A 135 13.62 0.69 -18.31
N GLY A 136 13.54 0.09 -17.12
CA GLY A 136 14.17 -1.17 -16.80
C GLY A 136 13.73 -2.30 -17.73
N VAL A 137 12.43 -2.44 -17.97
CA VAL A 137 11.87 -3.44 -18.90
C VAL A 137 12.33 -3.16 -20.34
N LEU A 138 12.28 -1.91 -20.80
CA LEU A 138 12.67 -1.53 -22.17
C LEU A 138 14.15 -1.81 -22.46
N VAL A 139 15.05 -1.54 -21.50
CA VAL A 139 16.48 -1.74 -21.65
C VAL A 139 16.88 -3.20 -21.43
N ALA A 140 16.28 -3.86 -20.44
CA ALA A 140 16.61 -5.25 -20.12
C ALA A 140 16.11 -6.25 -21.19
N HIS A 141 15.09 -5.88 -21.98
CA HIS A 141 14.43 -6.76 -22.95
C HIS A 141 14.22 -8.19 -22.43
N PRO A 142 13.58 -8.38 -21.25
CA PRO A 142 13.51 -9.67 -20.62
C PRO A 142 12.67 -10.65 -21.45
N ALA A 143 13.15 -11.89 -21.58
CA ALA A 143 12.37 -12.97 -22.17
C ALA A 143 11.30 -13.44 -21.17
N MET A 144 10.09 -13.66 -21.66
CA MET A 144 9.01 -14.21 -20.83
C MET A 144 9.29 -15.70 -20.53
N GLN A 145 9.34 -16.05 -19.26
CA GLN A 145 9.59 -17.40 -18.77
C GLN A 145 8.31 -18.15 -18.38
N LEU A 146 7.19 -17.43 -18.24
CA LEU A 146 5.89 -18.04 -17.97
C LEU A 146 5.28 -18.58 -19.26
N ASN A 147 4.62 -19.73 -19.16
CA ASN A 147 3.83 -20.27 -20.27
C ASN A 147 2.63 -19.35 -20.54
N ALA A 148 2.31 -19.15 -21.82
CA ALA A 148 1.16 -18.33 -22.23
C ALA A 148 -0.18 -18.92 -21.71
N PHE A 149 -0.26 -20.22 -21.55
CA PHE A 149 -1.43 -20.92 -21.05
C PHE A 149 -1.02 -22.17 -20.25
N ASN A 150 -1.50 -22.27 -19.01
CA ASN A 150 -1.22 -23.37 -18.09
C ASN A 150 -2.42 -24.28 -17.85
N GLY A 151 -3.52 -24.12 -18.60
CA GLY A 151 -4.74 -24.90 -18.47
C GLY A 151 -5.89 -24.14 -17.80
N PHE A 152 -7.04 -24.82 -17.68
CA PHE A 152 -8.25 -24.25 -17.08
C PHE A 152 -8.26 -24.32 -15.55
N SER A 153 -7.31 -25.03 -14.95
CA SER A 153 -7.14 -25.13 -13.50
C SER A 153 -5.67 -25.16 -13.14
N VAL A 154 -5.24 -24.31 -12.22
CA VAL A 154 -3.86 -24.21 -11.73
C VAL A 154 -3.89 -24.20 -10.21
N ASN A 155 -3.13 -25.09 -9.58
CA ASN A 155 -3.03 -25.25 -8.12
C ASN A 155 -4.41 -25.35 -7.41
N GLY A 156 -5.36 -26.07 -7.99
CA GLY A 156 -6.70 -26.27 -7.44
C GLY A 156 -7.66 -25.09 -7.64
N SER A 157 -7.21 -24.00 -8.23
CA SER A 157 -8.06 -22.84 -8.57
C SER A 157 -8.46 -22.90 -10.03
N SER A 158 -9.76 -22.77 -10.32
CA SER A 158 -10.27 -22.74 -11.70
C SER A 158 -10.04 -21.38 -12.35
N LEU A 159 -9.80 -21.39 -13.66
CA LEU A 159 -9.66 -20.15 -14.44
C LEU A 159 -10.97 -19.34 -14.35
N PHE A 160 -12.12 -19.98 -14.47
CA PHE A 160 -13.43 -19.38 -14.29
C PHE A 160 -14.13 -20.03 -13.07
N PRO A 161 -14.66 -19.28 -12.11
CA PRO A 161 -14.70 -17.80 -12.04
C PRO A 161 -13.50 -17.16 -11.35
N THR A 162 -12.61 -17.94 -10.71
CA THR A 162 -11.63 -17.42 -9.72
C THR A 162 -10.68 -16.37 -10.28
N LEU A 163 -10.09 -16.63 -11.47
CA LEU A 163 -9.18 -15.66 -12.10
C LEU A 163 -9.91 -14.36 -12.46
N PHE A 164 -11.13 -14.48 -13.03
CA PHE A 164 -11.90 -13.32 -13.45
C PHE A 164 -12.34 -12.46 -12.26
N VAL A 165 -12.73 -13.08 -11.13
CA VAL A 165 -13.03 -12.37 -9.89
C VAL A 165 -11.80 -11.64 -9.35
N THR A 166 -10.64 -12.26 -9.41
CA THR A 166 -9.39 -11.64 -8.96
C THR A 166 -8.99 -10.45 -9.84
N ILE A 167 -9.12 -10.58 -11.17
CA ILE A 167 -8.84 -9.48 -12.12
C ILE A 167 -9.86 -8.36 -11.99
N ALA A 168 -11.13 -8.69 -11.71
CA ALA A 168 -12.19 -7.69 -11.51
C ALA A 168 -11.87 -6.71 -10.37
N CYS A 169 -11.05 -7.10 -9.40
CA CYS A 169 -10.58 -6.19 -8.35
C CYS A 169 -9.84 -4.96 -8.92
N GLY A 170 -9.07 -5.11 -10.00
CA GLY A 170 -8.43 -3.98 -10.68
C GLY A 170 -9.36 -3.16 -11.58
N ALA A 171 -10.43 -3.78 -12.13
CA ALA A 171 -11.35 -3.13 -13.07
C ALA A 171 -12.55 -2.46 -12.37
N VAL A 172 -13.12 -3.13 -11.36
CA VAL A 172 -14.37 -2.73 -10.67
C VAL A 172 -14.20 -2.93 -9.17
N SER A 173 -13.13 -2.39 -8.58
CA SER A 173 -12.81 -2.61 -7.18
C SER A 173 -13.80 -1.90 -6.25
N GLY A 174 -14.41 -2.65 -5.34
CA GLY A 174 -15.19 -2.06 -4.26
C GLY A 174 -14.37 -1.18 -3.32
N PHE A 175 -13.06 -1.43 -3.22
CA PHE A 175 -12.14 -0.56 -2.49
C PHE A 175 -12.00 0.82 -3.14
N HIS A 176 -11.86 0.89 -4.46
CA HIS A 176 -11.81 2.17 -5.18
C HIS A 176 -13.09 3.00 -4.97
N SER A 177 -14.27 2.37 -4.94
CA SER A 177 -15.53 3.08 -4.66
C SER A 177 -15.58 3.63 -3.23
N LEU A 178 -15.06 2.89 -2.24
CA LEU A 178 -14.96 3.34 -0.85
C LEU A 178 -13.99 4.51 -0.69
N VAL A 179 -12.82 4.46 -1.33
CA VAL A 179 -11.84 5.55 -1.29
C VAL A 179 -12.36 6.77 -2.03
N SER A 180 -13.02 6.59 -3.17
CA SER A 180 -13.63 7.66 -3.94
C SER A 180 -14.66 8.43 -3.11
N SER A 181 -15.61 7.75 -2.47
CA SER A 181 -16.65 8.38 -1.64
C SER A 181 -16.13 8.88 -0.29
N GLY A 182 -15.22 8.13 0.34
CA GLY A 182 -14.72 8.40 1.69
C GLY A 182 -13.61 9.43 1.79
N THR A 183 -12.77 9.56 0.76
CA THR A 183 -11.54 10.37 0.80
C THR A 183 -11.41 11.29 -0.40
N SER A 184 -11.40 10.78 -1.62
CA SER A 184 -11.09 11.57 -2.83
C SER A 184 -12.11 12.66 -3.09
N SER A 185 -13.41 12.37 -2.95
CA SER A 185 -14.49 13.35 -3.12
C SER A 185 -14.40 14.53 -2.13
N LYS A 186 -13.75 14.35 -0.99
CA LYS A 186 -13.58 15.37 0.04
C LYS A 186 -12.31 16.22 -0.15
N THR A 187 -11.42 15.82 -1.05
CA THR A 187 -10.12 16.48 -1.30
C THR A 187 -10.07 17.21 -2.63
N ILE A 188 -10.92 16.86 -3.59
CA ILE A 188 -11.03 17.54 -4.89
C ILE A 188 -11.62 18.95 -4.67
N SER A 189 -10.90 19.96 -5.12
CA SER A 189 -11.31 21.38 -4.99
C SER A 189 -12.10 21.88 -6.21
N ASN A 190 -11.96 21.25 -7.38
CA ASN A 190 -12.60 21.67 -8.61
C ASN A 190 -13.17 20.45 -9.36
N GLU A 191 -14.42 20.53 -9.77
CA GLU A 191 -15.11 19.47 -10.51
C GLU A 191 -14.43 19.13 -11.85
N LYS A 192 -13.75 20.09 -12.48
CA LYS A 192 -13.02 19.89 -13.72
C LYS A 192 -11.83 18.92 -13.58
N ASP A 193 -11.33 18.73 -12.37
CA ASP A 193 -10.21 17.84 -12.09
C ASP A 193 -10.65 16.38 -11.90
N MET A 194 -11.98 16.13 -11.76
CA MET A 194 -12.52 14.78 -11.54
C MET A 194 -12.12 13.77 -12.63
N PRO A 195 -12.19 14.10 -13.95
CA PRO A 195 -11.76 13.14 -14.98
C PRO A 195 -10.26 12.81 -14.90
N MET A 196 -9.42 13.79 -14.59
CA MET A 196 -7.98 13.56 -14.44
C MET A 196 -7.68 12.71 -13.22
N VAL A 197 -8.32 12.98 -12.09
CA VAL A 197 -8.11 12.22 -10.84
C VAL A 197 -8.69 10.81 -10.95
N GLY A 198 -9.88 10.63 -11.52
CA GLY A 198 -10.50 9.32 -11.67
C GLY A 198 -9.89 8.51 -12.82
N TYR A 199 -10.17 8.95 -14.06
CA TYR A 199 -9.76 8.22 -15.26
C TYR A 199 -8.24 8.24 -15.48
N GLY A 200 -7.59 9.39 -15.25
CA GLY A 200 -6.14 9.51 -15.42
C GLY A 200 -5.38 8.60 -14.47
N ALA A 201 -5.79 8.51 -13.20
CA ALA A 201 -5.19 7.59 -12.24
C ALA A 201 -5.38 6.12 -12.64
N MET A 202 -6.57 5.75 -13.16
CA MET A 202 -6.86 4.39 -13.64
C MET A 202 -5.94 3.98 -14.81
N VAL A 203 -5.64 4.91 -15.73
CA VAL A 203 -4.72 4.65 -16.84
C VAL A 203 -3.30 4.38 -16.33
N VAL A 204 -2.83 5.15 -15.35
CA VAL A 204 -1.51 4.96 -14.72
C VAL A 204 -1.46 3.62 -13.96
N GLU A 205 -2.53 3.26 -13.26
CA GLU A 205 -2.66 1.97 -12.59
C GLU A 205 -2.61 0.80 -13.59
N SER A 206 -3.29 0.93 -14.72
CA SER A 206 -3.27 -0.06 -15.80
C SER A 206 -1.85 -0.26 -16.36
N LEU A 207 -1.09 0.80 -16.54
CA LEU A 207 0.30 0.75 -16.96
C LEU A 207 1.15 -0.02 -15.93
N LEU A 208 0.97 0.27 -14.65
CA LEU A 208 1.67 -0.45 -13.58
C LEU A 208 1.29 -1.94 -13.56
N GLY A 209 0.03 -2.27 -13.80
CA GLY A 209 -0.46 -3.65 -13.93
C GLY A 209 0.23 -4.41 -15.06
N ILE A 210 0.34 -3.80 -16.25
CA ILE A 210 1.05 -4.38 -17.41
C ILE A 210 2.53 -4.58 -17.08
N VAL A 211 3.20 -3.59 -16.53
CA VAL A 211 4.60 -3.69 -16.15
C VAL A 211 4.81 -4.79 -15.11
N SER A 212 3.94 -4.90 -14.12
CA SER A 212 3.99 -5.94 -13.10
C SER A 212 3.86 -7.35 -13.70
N LEU A 213 2.96 -7.53 -14.68
CA LEU A 213 2.81 -8.79 -15.40
C LEU A 213 4.08 -9.17 -16.17
N VAL A 214 4.69 -8.20 -16.85
CA VAL A 214 5.95 -8.40 -17.59
C VAL A 214 7.08 -8.75 -16.62
N VAL A 215 7.19 -8.04 -15.49
CA VAL A 215 8.21 -8.31 -14.48
C VAL A 215 8.08 -9.73 -13.91
N VAL A 216 6.88 -10.12 -13.46
CA VAL A 216 6.64 -11.47 -12.93
C VAL A 216 6.89 -12.54 -14.00
N GLY A 217 6.45 -12.29 -15.25
CA GLY A 217 6.69 -13.21 -16.36
C GLY A 217 8.16 -13.40 -16.70
N ALA A 218 8.97 -12.38 -16.53
CA ALA A 218 10.40 -12.40 -16.80
C ALA A 218 11.23 -13.06 -15.67
N VAL A 219 10.81 -12.89 -14.42
CA VAL A 219 11.52 -13.42 -13.24
C VAL A 219 11.08 -14.85 -12.90
N ALA A 220 10.08 -15.37 -13.58
CA ALA A 220 9.60 -16.74 -13.40
C ALA A 220 10.73 -17.77 -13.63
N VAL A 221 10.69 -18.87 -12.88
CA VAL A 221 11.64 -19.99 -13.01
C VAL A 221 10.87 -21.24 -13.40
N ASN A 222 11.31 -21.90 -14.48
CA ASN A 222 10.69 -23.14 -14.97
C ASN A 222 9.16 -23.04 -15.19
N GLY A 223 8.67 -21.92 -15.68
CA GLY A 223 7.24 -21.72 -15.93
C GLY A 223 6.38 -21.47 -14.69
N THR A 224 7.00 -21.32 -13.52
CA THR A 224 6.31 -21.03 -12.25
C THR A 224 6.75 -19.68 -11.69
N LYS A 225 5.84 -19.01 -10.95
CA LYS A 225 6.19 -17.75 -10.25
C LYS A 225 7.24 -18.02 -9.16
N PRO A 226 8.17 -17.10 -8.92
CA PRO A 226 9.09 -17.21 -7.78
C PRO A 226 8.34 -17.24 -6.43
N ASP A 227 8.97 -17.86 -5.44
CA ASP A 227 8.46 -17.82 -4.07
C ASP A 227 8.61 -16.41 -3.47
N GLY A 228 7.61 -15.98 -2.70
CA GLY A 228 7.62 -14.69 -2.04
C GLY A 228 6.30 -13.93 -2.15
N THR A 229 6.24 -12.80 -1.48
CA THR A 229 5.09 -11.89 -1.59
C THR A 229 5.12 -11.19 -2.96
N PRO A 230 3.96 -10.81 -3.53
CA PRO A 230 3.91 -10.07 -4.79
C PRO A 230 4.79 -8.81 -4.80
N PHE A 231 4.88 -8.13 -3.67
CA PHE A 231 5.71 -6.93 -3.51
C PHE A 231 7.21 -7.23 -3.60
N ALA A 232 7.66 -8.31 -2.96
CA ALA A 232 9.05 -8.73 -3.00
C ALA A 232 9.47 -9.17 -4.41
N ILE A 233 8.62 -9.94 -5.10
CA ILE A 233 8.85 -10.40 -6.48
C ILE A 233 8.97 -9.21 -7.43
N PHE A 234 8.06 -8.25 -7.34
CA PHE A 234 8.09 -7.05 -8.18
C PHE A 234 9.33 -6.20 -7.91
N SER A 235 9.63 -5.94 -6.62
CA SER A 235 10.78 -5.10 -6.23
C SER A 235 12.11 -5.71 -6.67
N SER A 236 12.31 -7.00 -6.44
CA SER A 236 13.54 -7.70 -6.85
C SER A 236 13.66 -7.83 -8.37
N GLY A 237 12.54 -8.07 -9.05
CA GLY A 237 12.51 -8.18 -10.51
C GLY A 237 12.90 -6.87 -11.20
N VAL A 238 12.28 -5.75 -10.79
CA VAL A 238 12.64 -4.43 -11.34
C VAL A 238 14.06 -4.03 -10.95
N ALA A 239 14.50 -4.33 -9.73
CA ALA A 239 15.88 -4.07 -9.31
C ALA A 239 16.90 -4.79 -10.20
N GLY A 240 16.65 -6.07 -10.57
CA GLY A 240 17.50 -6.79 -11.52
C GLY A 240 17.51 -6.21 -12.93
N PHE A 241 16.44 -5.53 -13.36
CA PHE A 241 16.45 -4.82 -14.64
C PHE A 241 17.22 -3.49 -14.54
N LEU A 242 17.11 -2.79 -13.43
CA LEU A 242 17.85 -1.55 -13.17
C LEU A 242 19.36 -1.78 -12.99
N GLU A 243 19.76 -2.97 -12.55
CA GLU A 243 21.16 -3.39 -12.51
C GLU A 243 21.79 -3.34 -13.91
N LYS A 244 21.07 -3.79 -14.95
CA LYS A 244 21.55 -3.71 -16.34
C LYS A 244 21.73 -2.28 -16.85
N LEU A 245 21.12 -1.30 -16.17
CA LEU A 245 21.33 0.14 -16.41
C LEU A 245 22.54 0.70 -15.63
N GLY A 246 23.25 -0.14 -14.86
CA GLY A 246 24.41 0.25 -14.07
C GLY A 246 24.09 0.76 -12.65
N LEU A 247 22.87 0.62 -12.17
CA LEU A 247 22.52 0.93 -10.80
C LEU A 247 22.94 -0.21 -9.87
N PRO A 248 23.52 0.07 -8.68
CA PRO A 248 23.79 -0.97 -7.70
C PRO A 248 22.51 -1.72 -7.31
N VAL A 249 22.48 -3.04 -7.43
CA VAL A 249 21.29 -3.89 -7.15
C VAL A 249 20.70 -3.57 -5.79
N GLN A 250 21.55 -3.41 -4.78
CA GLN A 250 21.13 -3.14 -3.41
C GLN A 250 20.34 -1.82 -3.29
N VAL A 251 20.82 -0.75 -3.92
CA VAL A 251 20.14 0.56 -3.93
C VAL A 251 18.83 0.46 -4.67
N ALA A 252 18.80 -0.20 -5.82
CA ALA A 252 17.60 -0.41 -6.63
C ALA A 252 16.56 -1.24 -5.87
N THR A 253 16.96 -2.32 -5.20
CA THR A 253 16.06 -3.17 -4.40
C THR A 253 15.48 -2.39 -3.23
N VAL A 254 16.29 -1.66 -2.47
CA VAL A 254 15.80 -0.83 -1.36
C VAL A 254 14.82 0.23 -1.85
N PHE A 255 15.14 0.92 -2.95
CA PHE A 255 14.26 1.93 -3.52
C PHE A 255 12.91 1.34 -3.96
N MET A 256 12.92 0.24 -4.69
CA MET A 256 11.70 -0.39 -5.18
C MET A 256 10.85 -0.95 -4.03
N THR A 257 11.48 -1.61 -3.05
CA THR A 257 10.79 -2.15 -1.87
C THR A 257 10.17 -1.02 -1.04
N MET A 258 10.90 0.09 -0.85
CA MET A 258 10.38 1.28 -0.19
C MET A 258 9.17 1.85 -0.92
N CYS A 259 9.24 2.03 -2.25
CA CYS A 259 8.13 2.57 -3.03
C CYS A 259 6.85 1.72 -2.91
N VAL A 260 6.97 0.41 -3.07
CA VAL A 260 5.83 -0.51 -2.98
C VAL A 260 5.26 -0.53 -1.56
N SER A 261 6.12 -0.55 -0.53
CA SER A 261 5.69 -0.51 0.86
C SER A 261 5.02 0.80 1.24
N ALA A 262 5.51 1.93 0.74
CA ALA A 262 4.89 3.24 0.96
C ALA A 262 3.48 3.30 0.34
N LEU A 263 3.29 2.76 -0.87
CA LEU A 263 1.98 2.66 -1.51
C LEU A 263 1.01 1.80 -0.69
N ALA A 264 1.48 0.66 -0.19
CA ALA A 264 0.69 -0.23 0.66
C ALA A 264 0.29 0.44 1.98
N LEU A 265 1.22 1.18 2.63
CA LEU A 265 0.93 1.93 3.85
C LEU A 265 -0.08 3.06 3.61
N THR A 266 -0.01 3.75 2.47
CA THR A 266 -0.99 4.79 2.09
C THR A 266 -2.39 4.21 1.95
N SER A 267 -2.50 3.04 1.33
CA SER A 267 -3.77 2.31 1.23
C SER A 267 -4.30 1.91 2.59
N LEU A 268 -3.43 1.38 3.47
CA LEU A 268 -3.78 0.99 4.85
C LEU A 268 -4.32 2.14 5.68
N ASP A 269 -3.76 3.35 5.57
CA ASP A 269 -4.25 4.52 6.30
C ASP A 269 -5.66 4.90 5.90
N SER A 270 -5.92 4.89 4.59
CA SER A 270 -7.25 5.16 4.04
C SER A 270 -8.26 4.12 4.52
N VAL A 271 -7.88 2.83 4.48
CA VAL A 271 -8.74 1.72 4.91
C VAL A 271 -9.03 1.77 6.40
N ALA A 272 -8.02 2.02 7.25
CA ALA A 272 -8.21 2.11 8.70
C ALA A 272 -9.20 3.23 9.06
N ARG A 273 -9.13 4.35 8.35
CA ARG A 273 -10.06 5.47 8.52
C ARG A 273 -11.47 5.14 8.04
N ILE A 274 -11.60 4.56 6.84
CA ILE A 274 -12.89 4.15 6.28
C ILE A 274 -13.51 3.06 7.15
N GLY A 275 -12.74 2.07 7.61
CA GLY A 275 -13.21 1.00 8.49
C GLY A 275 -13.74 1.54 9.80
N ARG A 276 -13.04 2.51 10.42
CA ARG A 276 -13.56 3.21 11.60
C ARG A 276 -14.87 3.92 11.30
N MET A 277 -14.96 4.67 10.20
CA MET A 277 -16.17 5.40 9.83
C MET A 277 -17.33 4.44 9.56
N SER A 278 -17.10 3.39 8.80
CA SER A 278 -18.14 2.35 8.53
C SER A 278 -18.59 1.66 9.82
N PHE A 279 -17.71 1.42 10.80
CA PHE A 279 -18.10 0.91 12.10
C PHE A 279 -18.98 1.90 12.87
N GLN A 280 -18.62 3.18 12.88
CA GLN A 280 -19.42 4.21 13.53
C GLN A 280 -20.81 4.34 12.90
N GLU A 281 -20.91 4.30 11.57
CA GLU A 281 -22.17 4.37 10.81
C GLU A 281 -23.16 3.27 11.17
N LEU A 282 -22.67 2.07 11.52
CA LEU A 282 -23.54 0.97 11.98
C LEU A 282 -24.35 1.31 13.24
N PHE A 283 -23.85 2.25 14.05
CA PHE A 283 -24.44 2.59 15.35
C PHE A 283 -25.02 4.00 15.44
N TYR A 284 -24.88 4.84 14.39
CA TYR A 284 -25.47 6.18 14.40
C TYR A 284 -27.00 6.19 14.37
N GLY A 285 -27.65 5.18 13.77
CA GLY A 285 -29.11 5.16 13.61
C GLY A 285 -29.63 6.44 12.92
N ASP A 286 -30.87 6.83 13.23
CA ASP A 286 -31.53 8.01 12.63
C ASP A 286 -31.09 9.35 13.18
N THR A 287 -30.24 9.38 14.22
CA THR A 287 -29.83 10.63 14.89
C THR A 287 -28.31 10.75 15.02
N THR A 288 -27.76 11.79 14.40
CA THR A 288 -26.35 12.19 14.53
C THR A 288 -26.07 13.09 15.74
N ASP A 289 -27.11 13.52 16.45
CA ASP A 289 -26.98 14.40 17.61
C ASP A 289 -26.47 13.65 18.84
N PRO A 290 -25.25 13.99 19.36
CA PRO A 290 -24.69 13.31 20.53
C PRO A 290 -25.55 13.38 21.80
N ALA A 291 -26.43 14.38 21.88
CA ALA A 291 -27.33 14.57 23.02
C ALA A 291 -28.47 13.56 23.08
N LYS A 292 -28.87 13.00 21.92
CA LYS A 292 -29.98 12.04 21.78
C LYS A 292 -29.51 10.58 21.76
N MET A 293 -28.18 10.35 21.76
CA MET A 293 -27.62 9.00 21.73
C MET A 293 -27.65 8.33 23.09
N SER A 294 -27.92 7.03 23.09
CA SER A 294 -27.79 6.21 24.31
C SER A 294 -26.31 6.16 24.76
N PRO A 295 -26.03 5.97 26.06
CA PRO A 295 -24.65 5.87 26.57
C PRO A 295 -23.81 4.83 25.82
N LEU A 296 -24.40 3.69 25.44
CA LEU A 296 -23.74 2.65 24.67
C LEU A 296 -23.39 3.12 23.25
N GLN A 297 -24.33 3.77 22.57
CA GLN A 297 -24.08 4.35 21.23
C GLN A 297 -22.96 5.37 21.26
N ARG A 298 -22.92 6.24 22.29
CA ARG A 298 -21.86 7.24 22.46
C ARG A 298 -20.46 6.61 22.61
N VAL A 299 -20.35 5.46 23.28
CA VAL A 299 -19.09 4.72 23.39
C VAL A 299 -18.74 4.07 22.06
N LEU A 300 -19.68 3.39 21.39
CA LEU A 300 -19.44 2.70 20.12
C LEU A 300 -19.12 3.67 18.98
N THR A 301 -19.70 4.86 18.96
CA THR A 301 -19.43 5.90 17.98
C THR A 301 -18.20 6.74 18.28
N ASN A 302 -17.55 6.53 19.44
CA ASN A 302 -16.31 7.21 19.79
C ASN A 302 -15.19 6.81 18.82
N LYS A 303 -14.51 7.82 18.22
CA LYS A 303 -13.47 7.60 17.22
C LYS A 303 -12.32 6.69 17.70
N TYR A 304 -11.94 6.79 18.96
CA TYR A 304 -10.86 5.98 19.53
C TYR A 304 -11.30 4.53 19.70
N PHE A 305 -12.48 4.33 20.28
CA PHE A 305 -13.05 3.00 20.50
C PHE A 305 -13.31 2.26 19.16
N ALA A 306 -13.93 2.94 18.20
CA ALA A 306 -14.19 2.39 16.87
C ALA A 306 -12.89 2.00 16.13
N THR A 307 -11.82 2.80 16.28
CA THR A 307 -10.51 2.47 15.71
C THR A 307 -9.91 1.23 16.38
N VAL A 308 -9.92 1.15 17.71
CA VAL A 308 -9.37 -0.01 18.44
C VAL A 308 -10.09 -1.29 18.05
N ILE A 309 -11.42 -1.27 18.00
CA ILE A 309 -12.23 -2.44 17.59
C ILE A 309 -11.89 -2.87 16.16
N THR A 310 -11.87 -1.92 15.22
CA THR A 310 -11.56 -2.22 13.81
C THR A 310 -10.16 -2.81 13.67
N LEU A 311 -9.15 -2.24 14.31
CA LEU A 311 -7.78 -2.75 14.25
C LEU A 311 -7.62 -4.07 14.99
N PHE A 312 -8.32 -4.30 16.08
CA PHE A 312 -8.31 -5.57 16.81
C PHE A 312 -8.82 -6.73 15.94
N PHE A 313 -9.97 -6.56 15.29
CA PHE A 313 -10.47 -7.58 14.37
C PHE A 313 -9.61 -7.73 13.12
N GLY A 314 -9.06 -6.63 12.58
CA GLY A 314 -8.07 -6.68 11.51
C GLY A 314 -6.82 -7.48 11.92
N TYR A 315 -6.31 -7.28 13.13
CA TYR A 315 -5.19 -8.05 13.67
C TYR A 315 -5.50 -9.54 13.80
N LEU A 316 -6.67 -9.90 14.32
CA LEU A 316 -7.08 -11.31 14.41
C LEU A 316 -7.08 -12.00 13.04
N LEU A 317 -7.56 -11.31 12.01
CA LEU A 317 -7.52 -11.84 10.64
C LEU A 317 -6.08 -11.90 10.09
N THR A 318 -5.21 -10.98 10.47
CA THR A 318 -3.77 -11.01 10.06
C THR A 318 -3.07 -12.27 10.56
N LEU A 319 -3.47 -12.81 11.72
CA LEU A 319 -2.92 -14.08 12.24
C LEU A 319 -3.20 -15.28 11.32
N GLY A 320 -4.24 -15.21 10.49
CA GLY A 320 -4.54 -16.22 9.46
C GLY A 320 -3.55 -16.23 8.29
N GLY A 321 -2.73 -15.21 8.14
CA GLY A 321 -1.75 -15.04 7.06
C GLY A 321 -2.34 -14.65 5.71
N TYR A 322 -1.50 -14.03 4.87
CA TYR A 322 -1.89 -13.53 3.56
C TYR A 322 -2.56 -14.57 2.65
N ASN A 323 -2.01 -15.78 2.59
CA ASN A 323 -2.52 -16.83 1.69
C ASN A 323 -3.96 -17.24 1.97
N ASN A 324 -4.42 -17.13 3.22
CA ASN A 324 -5.77 -17.47 3.62
C ASN A 324 -6.73 -16.26 3.48
N VAL A 325 -6.23 -15.07 3.68
CA VAL A 325 -7.04 -13.82 3.66
C VAL A 325 -7.24 -13.30 2.23
N TRP A 326 -6.26 -13.46 1.36
CA TRP A 326 -6.28 -12.91 -0.01
C TRP A 326 -7.44 -13.43 -0.88
N PRO A 327 -7.78 -14.73 -0.91
CA PRO A 327 -8.94 -15.21 -1.66
C PRO A 327 -10.26 -14.60 -1.18
N LEU A 328 -10.39 -14.37 0.15
CA LEU A 328 -11.56 -13.70 0.73
C LEU A 328 -11.62 -12.23 0.33
N PHE A 329 -10.47 -11.55 0.24
CA PHE A 329 -10.38 -10.18 -0.25
C PHE A 329 -10.85 -10.06 -1.71
N GLY A 330 -10.38 -10.92 -2.61
CA GLY A 330 -10.80 -10.93 -4.00
C GLY A 330 -12.31 -11.13 -4.18
N SER A 331 -12.90 -12.06 -3.46
CA SER A 331 -14.35 -12.28 -3.48
C SER A 331 -15.13 -11.13 -2.84
N GLY A 332 -14.64 -10.55 -1.75
CA GLY A 332 -15.27 -9.43 -1.05
C GLY A 332 -15.32 -8.14 -1.89
N SER A 333 -14.34 -7.88 -2.73
CA SER A 333 -14.33 -6.70 -3.60
C SER A 333 -15.44 -6.74 -4.66
N HIS A 334 -15.82 -7.92 -5.12
CA HIS A 334 -16.91 -8.10 -6.08
C HIS A 334 -18.28 -7.75 -5.47
N TRP A 335 -18.51 -8.13 -4.21
CA TRP A 335 -19.80 -7.85 -3.53
C TRP A 335 -20.07 -6.37 -3.26
N GLN A 336 -19.05 -5.54 -3.25
CA GLN A 336 -19.21 -4.09 -3.03
C GLN A 336 -19.40 -3.29 -4.32
N SER A 337 -19.07 -3.86 -5.47
CA SER A 337 -19.20 -3.22 -6.78
C SER A 337 -20.55 -3.50 -7.46
N SER A 338 -21.31 -4.48 -6.98
CA SER A 338 -22.68 -4.81 -7.40
C SER A 338 -23.74 -4.13 -6.51
#